data_a30bac98491cc1e97a6b4f2be7ef20fa
#
_entry.id   a30bac98491cc1e97a6b4f2be7ef20fa
#
_cell.length_a   1.000
_cell.length_b   1.000
_cell.length_c   1.000
_cell.angle_alpha   90.00
_cell.angle_beta   90.00
_cell.angle_gamma   90.00
#
_symmetry.space_group_name_H-M   'P 1'
#
loop_
_entity.id
_entity.type
_entity.pdbx_description
1 polymer ?
#
loop_
_entity_poly.entity_id
_entity_poly.type
_entity_poly.pdbx_seq_one_letter_code
_entity_poly.pdbx_strand_id
1 'polypeptide(L)'
;TEKEALIGVSMTGIASGKVLELDTTEASKVVMMENERVAKLIGVNKAARTTTVKPAGTTSLALGTSSGIHAWHNDYYIRRIRVGKNEAIYTHLLVNHSDMIEDEYFRPHDTAVISVPQKAPDGAIMRTESALSLLKRVAKISKEWVSPGTRRGQNTHNVSATISIKDAEWADVGEWMWDNRDVYNGLSVL
;
A
#
# COMPACT_ATOMS: atom_id res chain seq x y z
N THR A 1 -20.68 12.99 6.95
CA THR A 1 -19.23 13.30 6.93
C THR A 1 -18.81 14.11 8.14
N GLU A 2 -19.47 15.20 8.52
CA GLU A 2 -19.14 15.98 9.73
C GLU A 2 -19.18 15.12 11.00
N LYS A 3 -20.18 14.26 11.14
CA LYS A 3 -20.36 13.40 12.31
C LYS A 3 -19.20 12.44 12.53
N GLU A 4 -18.66 11.88 11.49
CA GLU A 4 -17.59 10.87 11.59
C GLU A 4 -16.20 11.42 11.33
N ALA A 5 -16.08 12.51 10.56
CA ALA A 5 -14.83 13.23 10.23
C ALA A 5 -13.68 12.27 9.85
N LEU A 6 -13.97 11.28 9.00
CA LEU A 6 -13.04 10.18 8.68
C LEU A 6 -11.73 10.71 8.09
N ILE A 7 -10.63 10.20 8.58
CA ILE A 7 -9.29 10.34 7.98
C ILE A 7 -8.66 8.97 7.77
N GLY A 8 -7.66 8.88 6.90
CA GLY A 8 -6.98 7.62 6.61
C GLY A 8 -5.46 7.79 6.61
N VAL A 9 -4.83 7.67 7.79
CA VAL A 9 -3.37 7.58 7.88
C VAL A 9 -2.95 6.18 7.43
N SER A 10 -2.19 6.11 6.35
CA SER A 10 -1.76 4.86 5.73
C SER A 10 -0.25 4.68 5.84
N MET A 11 0.18 3.44 5.94
CA MET A 11 1.58 3.04 5.86
C MET A 11 1.87 2.46 4.48
N THR A 12 3.10 2.65 3.99
CA THR A 12 3.64 1.97 2.81
C THR A 12 4.96 1.30 3.17
N GLY A 13 5.45 0.40 2.32
CA GLY A 13 6.70 -0.32 2.59
C GLY A 13 6.56 -1.44 3.62
N ILE A 14 5.37 -1.92 3.91
CA ILE A 14 5.15 -2.99 4.88
C ILE A 14 5.91 -4.25 4.50
N ALA A 15 5.88 -4.62 3.22
CA ALA A 15 6.60 -5.79 2.71
C ALA A 15 8.12 -5.58 2.53
N SER A 16 8.64 -4.40 2.83
CA SER A 16 10.08 -4.18 2.96
C SER A 16 10.64 -4.68 4.30
N GLY A 17 9.78 -5.19 5.19
CA GLY A 17 10.14 -5.89 6.43
C GLY A 17 10.15 -5.00 7.67
N LYS A 18 10.79 -3.86 7.63
CA LYS A 18 11.01 -2.98 8.80
C LYS A 18 9.73 -2.54 9.53
N VAL A 19 8.65 -2.29 8.79
CA VAL A 19 7.36 -1.91 9.39
C VAL A 19 6.78 -3.02 10.26
N LEU A 20 7.04 -4.28 9.92
CA LEU A 20 6.53 -5.46 10.67
C LEU A 20 7.22 -5.66 12.02
N GLU A 21 8.34 -4.99 12.26
CA GLU A 21 9.09 -5.01 13.52
C GLU A 21 8.65 -3.90 14.49
N LEU A 22 7.86 -2.93 14.01
CA LEU A 22 7.40 -1.79 14.82
C LEU A 22 6.17 -2.17 15.66
N ASP A 23 6.02 -1.51 16.81
CA ASP A 23 4.77 -1.52 17.57
C ASP A 23 3.73 -0.62 16.88
N THR A 24 3.02 -1.23 15.93
CA THR A 24 2.00 -0.53 15.15
C THR A 24 0.75 -0.23 15.98
N THR A 25 0.53 -0.96 17.09
CA THR A 25 -0.58 -0.70 18.01
C THR A 25 -0.36 0.63 18.74
N GLU A 26 0.84 0.83 19.27
CA GLU A 26 1.18 2.10 19.93
C GLU A 26 1.20 3.26 18.94
N ALA A 27 1.75 3.04 17.74
CA ALA A 27 1.72 4.04 16.67
C ALA A 27 0.28 4.44 16.29
N SER A 28 -0.66 3.50 16.24
CA SER A 28 -2.08 3.77 15.98
C SER A 28 -2.71 4.65 17.06
N LYS A 29 -2.39 4.40 18.33
CA LYS A 29 -2.86 5.25 19.45
C LYS A 29 -2.32 6.68 19.35
N VAL A 30 -1.04 6.84 19.00
CA VAL A 30 -0.45 8.16 18.77
C VAL A 30 -1.19 8.92 17.68
N VAL A 31 -1.52 8.26 16.56
CA VAL A 31 -2.33 8.85 15.48
C VAL A 31 -3.70 9.30 15.99
N MET A 32 -4.36 8.49 16.81
CA MET A 32 -5.65 8.85 17.40
C MET A 32 -5.56 10.05 18.34
N MET A 33 -4.55 10.11 19.18
CA MET A 33 -4.31 11.23 20.10
C MET A 33 -4.04 12.52 19.33
N GLU A 34 -3.19 12.47 18.31
CA GLU A 34 -2.88 13.62 17.48
C GLU A 34 -4.11 14.12 16.69
N ASN A 35 -4.90 13.18 16.13
CA ASN A 35 -6.17 13.54 15.50
C ASN A 35 -7.11 14.27 16.48
N GLU A 36 -7.21 13.82 17.72
CA GLU A 36 -8.05 14.47 18.71
C GLU A 36 -7.54 15.87 19.06
N ARG A 37 -6.24 16.04 19.21
CA ARG A 37 -5.59 17.32 19.47
C ARG A 37 -5.85 18.33 18.34
N VAL A 38 -5.61 17.92 17.09
CA VAL A 38 -5.80 18.79 15.93
C VAL A 38 -7.27 19.09 15.68
N ALA A 39 -8.15 18.09 15.77
CA ALA A 39 -9.60 18.28 15.60
C ALA A 39 -10.15 19.32 16.56
N LYS A 40 -9.72 19.29 17.84
CA LYS A 40 -10.07 20.32 18.83
C LYS A 40 -9.54 21.71 18.45
N LEU A 41 -8.32 21.78 17.93
CA LEU A 41 -7.69 23.05 17.55
C LEU A 41 -8.42 23.74 16.39
N ILE A 42 -8.86 22.97 15.38
CA ILE A 42 -9.54 23.51 14.19
C ILE A 42 -11.08 23.51 14.29
N GLY A 43 -11.63 23.07 15.43
CA GLY A 43 -13.06 23.12 15.69
C GLY A 43 -13.91 22.10 14.93
N VAL A 44 -13.36 20.92 14.61
CA VAL A 44 -14.10 19.82 13.95
C VAL A 44 -14.22 18.61 14.87
N ASN A 45 -15.09 17.66 14.51
CA ASN A 45 -15.19 16.41 15.25
C ASN A 45 -13.91 15.56 15.09
N LYS A 46 -13.53 14.86 16.15
CA LYS A 46 -12.49 13.85 16.06
C LYS A 46 -12.95 12.68 15.18
N ALA A 47 -12.04 12.18 14.35
CA ALA A 47 -12.34 11.11 13.42
C ALA A 47 -12.79 9.83 14.13
N ALA A 48 -13.86 9.23 13.65
CA ALA A 48 -14.34 7.94 14.14
C ALA A 48 -13.37 6.79 13.77
N ARG A 49 -12.63 6.95 12.67
CA ARG A 49 -11.61 6.02 12.19
C ARG A 49 -10.43 6.80 11.65
N THR A 50 -9.20 6.42 12.02
CA THR A 50 -8.00 7.20 11.73
C THR A 50 -6.98 6.46 10.88
N THR A 51 -6.86 5.15 11.01
CA THR A 51 -5.82 4.35 10.38
C THR A 51 -6.35 3.42 9.31
N THR A 52 -5.61 3.22 8.24
CA THR A 52 -5.96 2.37 7.10
C THR A 52 -4.69 1.86 6.43
N VAL A 53 -4.80 0.97 5.47
CA VAL A 53 -3.72 0.67 4.52
C VAL A 53 -4.26 0.68 3.11
N LYS A 54 -3.62 1.49 2.27
CA LYS A 54 -3.92 1.59 0.83
C LYS A 54 -2.64 1.37 0.03
N PRO A 55 -2.73 0.79 -1.17
CA PRO A 55 -1.60 0.75 -2.09
C PRO A 55 -1.14 2.18 -2.42
N ALA A 56 0.14 2.45 -2.26
CA ALA A 56 0.74 3.75 -2.55
C ALA A 56 1.62 3.63 -3.79
N GLY A 57 1.05 3.87 -4.98
CA GLY A 57 1.77 3.73 -6.25
C GLY A 57 2.94 4.71 -6.38
N THR A 58 2.66 6.01 -6.45
CA THR A 58 3.67 7.05 -6.66
C THR A 58 4.54 7.28 -5.42
N THR A 59 3.92 7.36 -4.24
CA THR A 59 4.64 7.61 -2.98
C THR A 59 5.65 6.50 -2.67
N SER A 60 5.26 5.23 -2.85
CA SER A 60 6.18 4.10 -2.62
C SER A 60 7.38 4.12 -3.57
N LEU A 61 7.18 4.62 -4.80
CA LEU A 61 8.26 4.83 -5.76
C LEU A 61 9.25 5.88 -5.31
N ALA A 62 8.74 7.05 -4.94
CA ALA A 62 9.58 8.15 -4.48
C ALA A 62 10.38 7.77 -3.22
N LEU A 63 9.82 6.90 -2.39
CA LEU A 63 10.47 6.38 -1.18
C LEU A 63 11.33 5.12 -1.43
N GLY A 64 11.34 4.57 -2.64
CA GLY A 64 12.08 3.34 -2.96
C GLY A 64 11.61 2.13 -2.13
N THR A 65 10.30 2.00 -1.89
CA THR A 65 9.74 0.96 -1.03
C THR A 65 8.56 0.22 -1.67
N SER A 66 8.10 -0.87 -1.05
CA SER A 66 6.95 -1.64 -1.54
C SER A 66 5.63 -0.85 -1.42
N SER A 67 4.66 -1.16 -2.28
CA SER A 67 3.37 -0.48 -2.32
C SER A 67 2.42 -1.00 -1.24
N GLY A 68 2.22 -0.22 -0.17
CA GLY A 68 1.36 -0.59 0.95
C GLY A 68 1.79 -1.91 1.56
N ILE A 69 0.89 -2.90 1.57
CA ILE A 69 1.10 -4.23 2.13
C ILE A 69 1.64 -5.24 1.11
N HIS A 70 1.65 -4.87 -0.18
CA HIS A 70 2.01 -5.79 -1.26
C HIS A 70 3.51 -6.07 -1.29
N ALA A 71 3.86 -7.30 -1.65
CA ALA A 71 5.23 -7.75 -1.84
C ALA A 71 5.94 -7.00 -2.99
N TRP A 72 7.26 -7.06 -2.98
CA TRP A 72 8.08 -6.61 -4.09
C TRP A 72 7.92 -7.51 -5.30
N HIS A 73 8.03 -6.89 -6.50
CA HIS A 73 7.89 -7.62 -7.75
C HIS A 73 8.98 -8.68 -7.95
N ASN A 74 10.25 -8.29 -7.72
CA ASN A 74 11.42 -9.16 -7.83
C ASN A 74 12.63 -8.49 -7.17
N ASP A 75 13.74 -9.22 -6.97
CA ASP A 75 15.01 -8.67 -6.47
C ASP A 75 15.51 -7.54 -7.36
N TYR A 76 15.45 -7.76 -8.67
CA TYR A 76 15.73 -6.76 -9.70
C TYR A 76 14.59 -6.75 -10.72
N TYR A 77 14.15 -5.59 -11.14
CA TYR A 77 13.16 -5.43 -12.20
C TYR A 77 13.26 -4.06 -12.84
N ILE A 78 12.71 -3.92 -14.04
CA ILE A 78 12.59 -2.65 -14.72
C ILE A 78 11.19 -2.12 -14.51
N ARG A 79 11.10 -0.95 -13.90
CA ARG A 79 9.84 -0.24 -13.76
C ARG A 79 9.63 0.65 -14.96
N ARG A 80 8.47 0.50 -15.59
CA ARG A 80 8.07 1.26 -16.76
C ARG A 80 7.03 2.31 -16.37
N ILE A 81 7.34 3.58 -16.63
CA ILE A 81 6.53 4.73 -16.22
C ILE A 81 6.12 5.50 -17.47
N ARG A 82 4.82 5.72 -17.67
CA ARG A 82 4.32 6.58 -18.74
C ARG A 82 4.48 8.05 -18.36
N VAL A 83 4.91 8.86 -19.33
CA VAL A 83 5.10 10.31 -19.19
C VAL A 83 4.63 11.02 -20.45
N GLY A 84 4.00 12.19 -20.30
CA GLY A 84 3.66 13.03 -21.44
C GLY A 84 4.91 13.66 -22.08
N LYS A 85 5.01 13.66 -23.40
CA LYS A 85 6.16 14.25 -24.12
C LYS A 85 6.26 15.76 -23.96
N ASN A 86 5.23 16.42 -23.45
CA ASN A 86 5.21 17.84 -23.10
C ASN A 86 5.72 18.13 -21.67
N GLU A 87 6.04 17.12 -20.88
CA GLU A 87 6.54 17.29 -19.51
C GLU A 87 8.05 17.56 -19.50
N ALA A 88 8.50 18.43 -18.59
CA ALA A 88 9.91 18.82 -18.47
C ALA A 88 10.83 17.62 -18.20
N ILE A 89 10.36 16.62 -17.44
CA ILE A 89 11.12 15.41 -17.15
C ILE A 89 11.40 14.60 -18.43
N TYR A 90 10.46 14.54 -19.37
CA TYR A 90 10.68 13.88 -20.66
C TYR A 90 11.83 14.54 -21.43
N THR A 91 11.80 15.87 -21.58
CA THR A 91 12.84 16.62 -22.29
C THR A 91 14.22 16.44 -21.61
N HIS A 92 14.25 16.50 -20.27
CA HIS A 92 15.48 16.30 -19.53
C HIS A 92 16.08 14.91 -19.76
N LEU A 93 15.26 13.86 -19.68
CA LEU A 93 15.72 12.48 -19.88
C LEU A 93 16.07 12.21 -21.33
N LEU A 94 15.33 12.76 -22.29
CA LEU A 94 15.65 12.60 -23.72
C LEU A 94 17.06 13.12 -24.07
N VAL A 95 17.46 14.22 -23.47
CA VAL A 95 18.78 14.83 -23.70
C VAL A 95 19.89 14.08 -22.96
N ASN A 96 19.66 13.64 -21.74
CA ASN A 96 20.71 13.13 -20.84
C ASN A 96 20.73 11.60 -20.71
N HIS A 97 19.61 10.94 -20.97
CA HIS A 97 19.39 9.50 -20.73
C HIS A 97 18.42 8.90 -21.75
N SER A 98 18.66 9.14 -23.04
CA SER A 98 17.78 8.69 -24.13
C SER A 98 17.60 7.18 -24.20
N ASP A 99 18.56 6.42 -23.69
CA ASP A 99 18.53 4.96 -23.55
C ASP A 99 17.47 4.44 -22.58
N MET A 100 16.98 5.30 -21.69
CA MET A 100 15.90 4.98 -20.75
C MET A 100 14.49 5.23 -21.30
N ILE A 101 14.37 5.82 -22.50
CA ILE A 101 13.10 6.29 -23.07
C ILE A 101 12.76 5.53 -24.34
N GLU A 102 11.52 5.14 -24.46
CA GLU A 102 10.90 4.67 -25.71
C GLU A 102 9.52 5.31 -25.92
N ASP A 103 9.05 5.28 -27.16
CA ASP A 103 7.69 5.73 -27.46
C ASP A 103 6.66 4.76 -26.86
N GLU A 104 5.55 5.30 -26.30
CA GLU A 104 4.45 4.47 -25.86
C GLU A 104 3.73 3.86 -27.08
N TYR A 105 3.45 2.56 -27.01
CA TYR A 105 2.97 1.77 -28.15
C TYR A 105 1.68 2.29 -28.78
N PHE A 106 0.70 2.67 -27.97
CA PHE A 106 -0.62 3.13 -28.45
C PHE A 106 -0.68 4.63 -28.70
N ARG A 107 0.22 5.40 -28.06
CA ARG A 107 0.24 6.87 -28.12
C ARG A 107 1.65 7.43 -28.34
N PRO A 108 2.33 7.00 -29.43
CA PRO A 108 3.74 7.37 -29.65
C PRO A 108 3.96 8.86 -29.91
N HIS A 109 2.93 9.60 -30.31
CA HIS A 109 3.02 11.04 -30.65
C HIS A 109 3.01 11.95 -29.41
N ASP A 110 2.42 11.55 -28.29
CA ASP A 110 2.27 12.40 -27.11
C ASP A 110 2.75 11.77 -25.80
N THR A 111 3.01 10.47 -25.80
CA THR A 111 3.38 9.71 -24.61
C THR A 111 4.65 8.91 -24.84
N ALA A 112 5.52 8.90 -23.85
CA ALA A 112 6.72 8.06 -23.80
C ALA A 112 6.68 7.14 -22.59
N VAL A 113 7.52 6.11 -22.60
CA VAL A 113 7.76 5.19 -21.47
C VAL A 113 9.19 5.34 -21.00
N ILE A 114 9.35 5.61 -19.73
CA ILE A 114 10.66 5.65 -19.05
C ILE A 114 10.89 4.30 -18.37
N SER A 115 12.02 3.69 -18.63
CA SER A 115 12.46 2.42 -18.04
C SER A 115 13.46 2.69 -16.92
N VAL A 116 13.08 2.39 -15.66
CA VAL A 116 13.91 2.65 -14.48
C VAL A 116 14.25 1.32 -13.81
N PRO A 117 15.54 0.95 -13.72
CA PRO A 117 15.95 -0.25 -12.99
C PRO A 117 15.69 -0.07 -11.48
N GLN A 118 15.15 -1.11 -10.87
CA GLN A 118 14.85 -1.16 -9.45
C GLN A 118 15.56 -2.37 -8.81
N LYS A 119 16.02 -2.18 -7.57
CA LYS A 119 16.51 -3.24 -6.69
C LYS A 119 15.65 -3.25 -5.43
N ALA A 120 15.17 -4.43 -5.03
CA ALA A 120 14.49 -4.59 -3.75
C ALA A 120 15.49 -4.43 -2.59
N PRO A 121 15.09 -3.88 -1.43
CA PRO A 121 15.93 -3.84 -0.24
C PRO A 121 16.15 -5.25 0.31
N ASP A 122 17.27 -5.44 1.00
CA ASP A 122 17.60 -6.71 1.62
C ASP A 122 16.51 -7.12 2.64
N GLY A 123 16.08 -8.37 2.60
CA GLY A 123 15.01 -8.89 3.44
C GLY A 123 13.59 -8.55 2.99
N ALA A 124 13.42 -7.93 1.84
CA ALA A 124 12.09 -7.64 1.30
C ALA A 124 11.31 -8.92 0.96
N ILE A 125 10.01 -8.89 1.22
CA ILE A 125 9.10 -9.97 0.87
C ILE A 125 8.78 -9.89 -0.62
N MET A 126 8.99 -11.02 -1.34
CA MET A 126 8.79 -11.11 -2.79
C MET A 126 7.42 -11.65 -3.15
N ARG A 127 6.91 -11.30 -4.33
CA ARG A 127 5.61 -11.75 -4.86
C ARG A 127 5.48 -13.27 -5.04
N THR A 128 6.57 -14.00 -4.85
CA THR A 128 6.59 -15.46 -4.83
C THR A 128 6.07 -16.07 -3.52
N GLU A 129 5.78 -15.24 -2.53
CA GLU A 129 5.16 -15.67 -1.29
C GLU A 129 3.84 -16.42 -1.52
N SER A 130 3.41 -17.22 -0.55
CA SER A 130 2.10 -17.86 -0.59
C SER A 130 0.96 -16.87 -0.31
N ALA A 131 -0.23 -17.17 -0.83
CA ALA A 131 -1.44 -16.41 -0.52
C ALA A 131 -1.69 -16.30 0.99
N LEU A 132 -1.49 -17.38 1.74
CA LEU A 132 -1.62 -17.40 3.19
C LEU A 132 -0.61 -16.49 3.91
N SER A 133 0.61 -16.33 3.37
CA SER A 133 1.59 -15.41 3.94
C SER A 133 1.08 -13.97 3.88
N LEU A 134 0.57 -13.54 2.73
CA LEU A 134 -0.04 -12.22 2.59
C LEU A 134 -1.29 -12.05 3.46
N LEU A 135 -2.17 -13.04 3.52
CA LEU A 135 -3.38 -13.02 4.36
C LEU A 135 -3.04 -12.87 5.84
N LYS A 136 -2.05 -13.61 6.36
CA LYS A 136 -1.56 -13.47 7.74
C LYS A 136 -1.01 -12.07 8.01
N ARG A 137 -0.31 -11.48 7.04
CA ARG A 137 0.16 -10.09 7.13
C ARG A 137 -0.99 -9.08 7.14
N VAL A 138 -2.02 -9.30 6.32
CA VAL A 138 -3.27 -8.50 6.36
C VAL A 138 -3.90 -8.58 7.75
N ALA A 139 -4.05 -9.78 8.30
CA ALA A 139 -4.64 -9.97 9.63
C ALA A 139 -3.81 -9.28 10.74
N LYS A 140 -2.49 -9.39 10.70
CA LYS A 140 -1.60 -8.69 11.64
C LYS A 140 -1.84 -7.18 11.60
N ILE A 141 -1.74 -6.58 10.43
CA ILE A 141 -1.90 -5.13 10.25
C ILE A 141 -3.34 -4.68 10.56
N SER A 142 -4.35 -5.48 10.24
CA SER A 142 -5.73 -5.18 10.64
C SER A 142 -5.88 -5.10 12.15
N LYS A 143 -5.34 -6.07 12.88
CA LYS A 143 -5.42 -6.14 14.34
C LYS A 143 -4.58 -5.07 15.05
N GLU A 144 -3.37 -4.81 14.56
CA GLU A 144 -2.39 -3.98 15.27
C GLU A 144 -2.39 -2.50 14.83
N TRP A 145 -2.84 -2.21 13.61
CA TRP A 145 -2.86 -0.85 13.06
C TRP A 145 -4.26 -0.29 12.85
N VAL A 146 -5.13 -1.05 12.16
CA VAL A 146 -6.43 -0.52 11.72
C VAL A 146 -7.46 -0.57 12.83
N SER A 147 -7.59 -1.70 13.54
CA SER A 147 -8.56 -1.86 14.61
C SER A 147 -8.33 -0.89 15.78
N PRO A 148 -7.10 -0.68 16.28
CA PRO A 148 -6.86 0.28 17.36
C PRO A 148 -7.14 1.73 16.96
N GLY A 149 -7.07 2.06 15.66
CA GLY A 149 -7.40 3.38 15.13
C GLY A 149 -8.91 3.66 14.97
N THR A 150 -9.78 2.75 15.45
CA THR A 150 -11.23 2.86 15.36
C THR A 150 -11.82 3.23 16.73
N ARG A 151 -12.48 4.37 16.83
CA ARG A 151 -13.07 4.87 18.10
C ARG A 151 -14.45 4.30 18.38
N ARG A 152 -15.23 3.96 17.36
CA ARG A 152 -16.64 3.56 17.49
C ARG A 152 -17.00 2.43 16.51
N GLY A 153 -17.73 1.45 17.04
CA GLY A 153 -18.31 0.36 16.26
C GLY A 153 -17.28 -0.66 15.79
N GLN A 154 -17.78 -1.68 15.13
CA GLN A 154 -16.98 -2.80 14.61
C GLN A 154 -16.53 -2.57 13.15
N ASN A 155 -17.13 -1.62 12.45
CA ASN A 155 -16.79 -1.32 11.07
C ASN A 155 -15.51 -0.47 11.02
N THR A 156 -14.36 -1.12 10.88
CA THR A 156 -13.04 -0.49 10.75
C THR A 156 -12.79 0.01 9.33
N HIS A 157 -11.72 0.77 9.12
CA HIS A 157 -11.15 0.94 7.79
C HIS A 157 -10.57 -0.39 7.29
N ASN A 158 -10.29 -0.48 5.98
CA ASN A 158 -9.76 -1.67 5.36
C ASN A 158 -8.22 -1.68 5.29
N VAL A 159 -7.65 -2.87 5.29
CA VAL A 159 -6.30 -3.15 4.75
C VAL A 159 -6.51 -3.58 3.31
N SER A 160 -6.32 -2.65 2.37
CA SER A 160 -6.54 -2.90 0.94
C SER A 160 -5.44 -3.80 0.38
N ALA A 161 -5.80 -5.01 0.00
CA ALA A 161 -4.89 -6.00 -0.56
C ALA A 161 -5.52 -6.75 -1.74
N THR A 162 -4.68 -7.13 -2.69
CA THR A 162 -5.01 -8.07 -3.76
C THR A 162 -4.18 -9.33 -3.53
N ILE A 163 -4.85 -10.45 -3.36
CA ILE A 163 -4.25 -11.75 -3.07
C ILE A 163 -4.16 -12.55 -4.36
N SER A 164 -2.94 -12.87 -4.79
CA SER A 164 -2.73 -13.82 -5.90
C SER A 164 -2.77 -15.23 -5.34
N ILE A 165 -3.67 -16.05 -5.84
CA ILE A 165 -3.92 -17.41 -5.37
C ILE A 165 -3.51 -18.41 -6.45
N LYS A 166 -2.62 -19.34 -6.14
CA LYS A 166 -2.28 -20.44 -7.04
C LYS A 166 -3.34 -21.54 -6.94
N ASP A 167 -3.51 -22.33 -8.00
CA ASP A 167 -4.52 -23.38 -8.06
C ASP A 167 -4.54 -24.31 -6.84
N ALA A 168 -3.36 -24.65 -6.31
CA ALA A 168 -3.22 -25.51 -5.14
C ALA A 168 -3.54 -24.82 -3.79
N GLU A 169 -3.68 -23.51 -3.76
CA GLU A 169 -3.86 -22.74 -2.51
C GLU A 169 -5.34 -22.42 -2.21
N TRP A 170 -6.26 -22.64 -3.14
CA TRP A 170 -7.65 -22.23 -3.01
C TRP A 170 -8.36 -22.81 -1.78
N ALA A 171 -8.16 -24.09 -1.48
CA ALA A 171 -8.78 -24.76 -0.33
C ALA A 171 -8.32 -24.10 0.99
N ASP A 172 -7.01 -23.97 1.18
CA ASP A 172 -6.42 -23.41 2.39
C ASP A 172 -6.78 -21.93 2.57
N VAL A 173 -6.82 -21.18 1.45
CA VAL A 173 -7.25 -19.76 1.45
C VAL A 173 -8.71 -19.64 1.85
N GLY A 174 -9.59 -20.49 1.31
CA GLY A 174 -11.01 -20.51 1.64
C GLY A 174 -11.25 -20.80 3.12
N GLU A 175 -10.59 -21.81 3.67
CA GLU A 175 -10.64 -22.16 5.09
C GLU A 175 -10.15 -20.99 5.95
N TRP A 176 -8.97 -20.45 5.62
CA TRP A 176 -8.41 -19.32 6.36
C TRP A 176 -9.34 -18.11 6.35
N MET A 177 -9.90 -17.77 5.19
CA MET A 177 -10.82 -16.63 5.05
C MET A 177 -12.08 -16.82 5.89
N TRP A 178 -12.62 -18.05 5.93
CA TRP A 178 -13.77 -18.36 6.77
C TRP A 178 -13.47 -18.22 8.25
N ASP A 179 -12.36 -18.79 8.72
CA ASP A 179 -11.97 -18.75 10.12
C ASP A 179 -11.59 -17.35 10.61
N ASN A 180 -11.11 -16.50 9.71
CA ASN A 180 -10.68 -15.13 10.02
C ASN A 180 -11.64 -14.04 9.50
N ARG A 181 -12.90 -14.39 9.16
CA ARG A 181 -13.87 -13.46 8.55
C ARG A 181 -14.13 -12.17 9.32
N ASP A 182 -13.88 -12.16 10.62
CA ASP A 182 -14.06 -10.98 11.49
C ASP A 182 -12.79 -10.10 11.57
N VAL A 183 -11.72 -10.45 10.86
CA VAL A 183 -10.42 -9.75 10.95
C VAL A 183 -10.20 -8.78 9.79
N TYR A 184 -10.84 -8.99 8.66
CA TYR A 184 -10.72 -8.17 7.46
C TYR A 184 -12.08 -7.73 6.94
N ASN A 185 -12.15 -6.58 6.24
CA ASN A 185 -13.41 -6.08 5.68
C ASN A 185 -13.63 -6.54 4.23
N GLY A 186 -12.60 -6.41 3.40
CA GLY A 186 -12.67 -6.79 1.99
C GLY A 186 -11.30 -7.05 1.39
N LEU A 187 -11.22 -8.07 0.56
CA LEU A 187 -10.03 -8.48 -0.17
C LEU A 187 -10.37 -8.66 -1.65
N SER A 188 -9.43 -8.34 -2.52
CA SER A 188 -9.48 -8.73 -3.92
C SER A 188 -8.65 -10.00 -4.10
N VAL A 189 -9.14 -10.93 -4.93
CA VAL A 189 -8.42 -12.17 -5.27
C VAL A 189 -8.19 -12.24 -6.78
N LEU A 190 -7.04 -12.79 -7.18
CA LEU A 190 -6.62 -13.02 -8.57
C LEU A 190 -6.16 -14.46 -8.74
#